data_b98b5758678b7a36d03b717b74b6ca68
#
_entry.id   b98b5758678b7a36d03b717b74b6ca68
#
_cell.length_a   1.000
_cell.length_b   1.000
_cell.length_c   1.000
_cell.angle_alpha   90.00
_cell.angle_beta   90.00
_cell.angle_gamma   90.00
#
_symmetry.space_group_name_H-M   'P 1'
#
loop_
_entity.id
_entity.type
_entity.pdbx_description
1 polymer ?
#
loop_
_entity_poly.entity_id
_entity_poly.type
_entity_poly.pdbx_seq_one_letter_code
_entity_poly.pdbx_strand_id
1 'polypeptide(L)'
;KTSAYKFFPVQWIDNLEDFVGFVFGPTARKRMDLNKKYLSVRSPEYLNWSLEVLFNWSQDTPLPNVTHIHGTYDMVFPALHLKDFIPVPKGTHVMVMTSAQWFNQHLPQIILTPA
;
A
#
# COMPACT_ATOMS: atom_id res chain seq x y z
N LYS A 1 6.88 -18.96 9.42
CA LYS A 1 7.58 -18.03 8.50
C LYS A 1 7.49 -18.65 7.11
N THR A 2 6.69 -18.07 6.26
CA THR A 2 6.43 -18.57 4.90
C THR A 2 7.48 -18.03 3.95
N SER A 3 8.25 -18.89 3.31
CA SER A 3 9.14 -18.51 2.20
C SER A 3 8.39 -18.30 0.88
N ALA A 4 7.10 -18.02 0.95
CA ALA A 4 6.22 -17.87 -0.23
C ALA A 4 6.66 -16.73 -1.16
N TYR A 5 7.32 -15.69 -0.62
CA TYR A 5 7.85 -14.58 -1.42
C TYR A 5 8.95 -15.04 -2.40
N LYS A 6 9.66 -16.14 -2.11
CA LYS A 6 10.69 -16.70 -3.02
C LYS A 6 10.10 -17.26 -4.32
N PHE A 7 8.80 -17.53 -4.32
CA PHE A 7 8.05 -17.96 -5.50
C PHE A 7 7.36 -16.80 -6.24
N PHE A 8 7.51 -15.57 -5.72
CA PHE A 8 7.02 -14.41 -6.44
C PHE A 8 8.00 -14.10 -7.57
N PRO A 9 7.63 -14.35 -8.84
CA PRO A 9 8.56 -14.15 -9.94
C PRO A 9 8.71 -12.64 -10.16
N VAL A 10 9.73 -12.06 -9.56
CA VAL A 10 10.11 -10.64 -9.73
C VAL A 10 10.30 -10.29 -11.21
N GLN A 11 10.59 -11.29 -12.03
CA GLN A 11 10.68 -11.20 -13.50
C GLN A 11 9.35 -10.85 -14.18
N TRP A 12 8.22 -11.05 -13.54
CA TRP A 12 6.91 -10.64 -14.07
C TRP A 12 6.65 -9.13 -13.92
N ILE A 13 7.51 -8.43 -13.19
CA ILE A 13 7.49 -6.96 -13.09
C ILE A 13 7.90 -6.29 -14.42
N ASP A 14 8.34 -7.05 -15.41
CA ASP A 14 8.57 -6.55 -16.79
C ASP A 14 7.27 -6.01 -17.41
N ASN A 15 6.11 -6.49 -16.98
CA ASN A 15 4.80 -5.91 -17.28
C ASN A 15 4.34 -5.00 -16.11
N LEU A 16 5.14 -3.99 -15.81
CA LEU A 16 4.88 -3.01 -14.76
C LEU A 16 3.45 -2.42 -14.82
N GLU A 17 2.91 -2.28 -16.02
CA GLU A 17 1.57 -1.75 -16.24
C GLU A 17 0.48 -2.66 -15.67
N ASP A 18 0.62 -3.96 -15.86
CA ASP A 18 -0.35 -4.94 -15.35
C ASP A 18 -0.19 -5.10 -13.85
N PHE A 19 1.03 -5.10 -13.33
CA PHE A 19 1.30 -5.12 -11.90
C PHE A 19 0.73 -3.87 -11.20
N VAL A 20 0.97 -2.68 -11.74
CA VAL A 20 0.42 -1.42 -11.21
C VAL A 20 -1.11 -1.42 -11.30
N GLY A 21 -1.68 -1.92 -12.39
CA GLY A 21 -3.13 -2.05 -12.54
C GLY A 21 -3.74 -3.00 -11.52
N PHE A 22 -3.06 -4.10 -11.22
CA PHE A 22 -3.50 -5.08 -10.23
C PHE A 22 -3.39 -4.54 -8.80
N VAL A 23 -2.23 -3.96 -8.43
CA VAL A 23 -1.95 -3.52 -7.05
C VAL A 23 -2.67 -2.21 -6.72
N PHE A 24 -2.69 -1.27 -7.65
CA PHE A 24 -3.14 0.10 -7.40
C PHE A 24 -4.47 0.45 -8.08
N GLY A 25 -5.00 -0.48 -8.87
CA GLY A 25 -6.27 -0.33 -9.57
C GLY A 25 -6.18 0.42 -10.91
N PRO A 26 -7.29 0.43 -11.69
CA PRO A 26 -7.30 0.92 -13.06
C PRO A 26 -7.01 2.42 -13.19
N THR A 27 -7.27 3.21 -12.17
CA THR A 27 -6.96 4.66 -12.16
C THR A 27 -5.46 4.91 -12.10
N ALA A 28 -4.72 4.08 -11.37
CA ALA A 28 -3.26 4.16 -11.30
C ALA A 28 -2.62 3.74 -12.63
N ARG A 29 -3.20 2.76 -13.32
CA ARG A 29 -2.76 2.36 -14.67
C ARG A 29 -2.82 3.52 -15.66
N LYS A 30 -3.86 4.36 -15.58
CA LYS A 30 -4.00 5.56 -16.44
C LYS A 30 -2.97 6.65 -16.16
N ARG A 31 -2.32 6.62 -15.00
CA ARG A 31 -1.30 7.60 -14.60
C ARG A 31 0.11 7.01 -14.59
N MET A 32 0.36 6.05 -15.47
CA MET A 32 1.62 5.30 -15.55
C MET A 32 2.86 6.19 -15.73
N ASP A 33 2.74 7.32 -16.44
CA ASP A 33 3.89 8.21 -16.64
C ASP A 33 4.38 8.83 -15.31
N LEU A 34 3.45 9.15 -14.42
CA LEU A 34 3.78 9.55 -13.05
C LEU A 34 4.39 8.39 -12.26
N ASN A 35 3.81 7.21 -12.37
CA ASN A 35 4.29 6.01 -11.66
C ASN A 35 5.68 5.60 -12.14
N LYS A 36 5.98 5.69 -13.43
CA LYS A 36 7.33 5.44 -13.99
C LYS A 36 8.39 6.36 -13.39
N LYS A 37 8.03 7.61 -13.11
CA LYS A 37 8.92 8.58 -12.47
C LYS A 37 9.21 8.22 -11.00
N TYR A 38 8.22 7.77 -10.26
CA TYR A 38 8.36 7.46 -8.83
C TYR A 38 8.86 6.03 -8.58
N LEU A 39 8.59 5.09 -9.49
CA LEU A 39 9.09 3.72 -9.44
C LEU A 39 10.43 3.58 -10.17
N SER A 40 11.34 4.52 -9.94
CA SER A 40 12.65 4.53 -10.61
C SER A 40 13.59 3.42 -10.12
N VAL A 41 13.40 2.92 -8.91
CA VAL A 41 14.22 1.84 -8.33
C VAL A 41 13.63 0.49 -8.71
N ARG A 42 14.26 -0.17 -9.70
CA ARG A 42 13.84 -1.46 -10.26
C ARG A 42 14.91 -2.53 -10.16
N SER A 43 15.95 -2.31 -9.33
CA SER A 43 16.97 -3.33 -9.12
C SER A 43 16.32 -4.58 -8.53
N PRO A 44 16.49 -5.76 -9.16
CA PRO A 44 15.98 -7.03 -8.62
C PRO A 44 16.49 -7.29 -7.20
N GLU A 45 17.70 -6.88 -6.89
CA GLU A 45 18.31 -7.02 -5.57
C GLU A 45 17.53 -6.21 -4.52
N TYR A 46 17.22 -4.95 -4.84
CA TYR A 46 16.44 -4.08 -3.95
C TYR A 46 15.02 -4.62 -3.75
N LEU A 47 14.37 -5.06 -4.82
CA LEU A 47 13.02 -5.63 -4.73
C LEU A 47 12.98 -6.91 -3.90
N ASN A 48 13.93 -7.81 -4.11
CA ASN A 48 14.06 -9.03 -3.33
C ASN A 48 14.31 -8.73 -1.86
N TRP A 49 15.24 -7.82 -1.55
CA TRP A 49 15.49 -7.36 -0.19
C TRP A 49 14.24 -6.76 0.45
N SER A 50 13.54 -5.89 -0.27
CA SER A 50 12.31 -5.24 0.23
C SER A 50 11.23 -6.26 0.56
N LEU A 51 11.03 -7.25 -0.31
CA LEU A 51 10.09 -8.34 -0.08
C LEU A 51 10.52 -9.20 1.12
N GLU A 52 11.81 -9.52 1.23
CA GLU A 52 12.34 -10.28 2.36
C GLU A 52 12.08 -9.56 3.69
N VAL A 53 12.38 -8.26 3.75
CA VAL A 53 12.11 -7.43 4.93
C VAL A 53 10.62 -7.40 5.25
N LEU A 54 9.77 -7.15 4.25
CA LEU A 54 8.34 -7.06 4.42
C LEU A 54 7.73 -8.36 4.97
N PHE A 55 8.07 -9.50 4.37
CA PHE A 55 7.51 -10.79 4.78
C PHE A 55 8.10 -11.37 6.07
N ASN A 56 9.28 -10.90 6.48
CA ASN A 56 9.89 -11.28 7.75
C ASN A 56 9.71 -10.22 8.84
N TRP A 57 8.99 -9.13 8.54
CA TRP A 57 8.69 -8.10 9.53
C TRP A 57 7.95 -8.72 10.71
N SER A 58 8.44 -8.47 11.89
CA SER A 58 7.83 -8.94 13.13
C SER A 58 7.67 -7.76 14.08
N GLN A 59 6.44 -7.22 14.08
CA GLN A 59 6.05 -6.21 15.05
C GLN A 59 4.78 -6.70 15.73
N ASP A 60 4.95 -7.26 16.92
CA ASP A 60 3.85 -7.90 17.66
C ASP A 60 3.00 -6.86 18.42
N THR A 61 3.56 -5.68 18.67
CA THR A 61 2.90 -4.62 19.41
C THR A 61 2.71 -3.38 18.52
N PRO A 62 1.49 -2.87 18.40
CA PRO A 62 1.25 -1.60 17.71
C PRO A 62 2.06 -0.46 18.31
N LEU A 63 2.50 0.48 17.49
CA LEU A 63 3.15 1.69 17.98
C LEU A 63 2.13 2.54 18.77
N PRO A 64 2.49 3.04 19.97
CA PRO A 64 1.61 3.93 20.70
C PRO A 64 1.44 5.27 19.96
N ASN A 65 0.29 5.89 20.15
CA ASN A 65 -0.03 7.21 19.59
C ASN A 65 0.04 7.29 18.06
N VAL A 66 -0.31 6.20 17.38
CA VAL A 66 -0.41 6.14 15.92
C VAL A 66 -1.88 5.97 15.53
N THR A 67 -2.39 6.90 14.74
CA THR A 67 -3.69 6.75 14.10
C THR A 67 -3.54 6.07 12.76
N HIS A 68 -4.11 4.88 12.63
CA HIS A 68 -4.08 4.11 11.39
C HIS A 68 -5.32 4.43 10.54
N ILE A 69 -5.08 4.90 9.32
CA ILE A 69 -6.14 5.12 8.31
C ILE A 69 -5.91 4.12 7.19
N HIS A 70 -6.95 3.38 6.80
CA HIS A 70 -6.80 2.30 5.82
C HIS A 70 -7.94 2.22 4.81
N GLY A 71 -7.61 1.86 3.57
CA GLY A 71 -8.58 1.71 2.48
C GLY A 71 -9.33 0.38 2.55
N THR A 72 -10.67 0.41 2.47
CA THR A 72 -11.46 -0.82 2.52
C THR A 72 -11.32 -1.71 1.29
N TYR A 73 -10.77 -1.19 0.19
CA TYR A 73 -10.50 -1.92 -1.06
C TYR A 73 -8.99 -2.06 -1.32
N ASP A 74 -8.19 -2.04 -0.25
CA ASP A 74 -6.76 -2.32 -0.35
C ASP A 74 -6.54 -3.81 -0.67
N MET A 75 -6.03 -4.08 -1.87
CA MET A 75 -5.73 -5.45 -2.32
C MET A 75 -4.32 -5.89 -1.97
N VAL A 76 -3.46 -4.95 -1.54
CA VAL A 76 -2.08 -5.26 -1.11
C VAL A 76 -2.08 -5.71 0.34
N PHE A 77 -2.75 -4.94 1.20
CA PHE A 77 -2.96 -5.24 2.61
C PHE A 77 -4.46 -5.28 2.91
N PRO A 78 -5.12 -6.42 2.70
CA PRO A 78 -6.57 -6.51 2.85
C PRO A 78 -7.04 -6.12 4.25
N ALA A 79 -8.00 -5.20 4.31
CA ALA A 79 -8.53 -4.64 5.54
C ALA A 79 -9.08 -5.69 6.53
N LEU A 80 -9.49 -6.86 6.02
CA LEU A 80 -10.01 -7.97 6.84
C LEU A 80 -9.00 -8.52 7.87
N HIS A 81 -7.70 -8.27 7.67
CA HIS A 81 -6.62 -8.70 8.57
C HIS A 81 -6.20 -7.61 9.56
N LEU A 82 -6.79 -6.42 9.47
CA LEU A 82 -6.42 -5.27 10.28
C LEU A 82 -7.44 -5.04 11.40
N LYS A 83 -6.94 -4.46 12.49
CA LYS A 83 -7.74 -4.04 13.64
C LYS A 83 -7.46 -2.56 13.92
N ASP A 84 -8.40 -1.89 14.55
CA ASP A 84 -8.23 -0.54 15.10
C ASP A 84 -7.73 0.48 14.08
N PHE A 85 -8.45 0.61 12.95
CA PHE A 85 -8.15 1.60 11.93
C PHE A 85 -9.37 2.44 11.53
N ILE A 86 -9.14 3.63 11.02
CA ILE A 86 -10.18 4.49 10.44
C ILE A 86 -10.36 4.07 8.97
N PRO A 87 -11.54 3.57 8.57
CA PRO A 87 -11.75 3.08 7.22
C PRO A 87 -11.97 4.22 6.22
N VAL A 88 -11.26 4.18 5.09
CA VAL A 88 -11.55 4.99 3.90
C VAL A 88 -12.43 4.16 2.96
N PRO A 89 -13.72 4.51 2.80
CA PRO A 89 -14.63 3.73 1.96
C PRO A 89 -14.13 3.64 0.52
N LYS A 90 -14.04 2.42 -0.02
CA LYS A 90 -13.53 2.12 -1.37
C LYS A 90 -12.09 2.60 -1.63
N GLY A 91 -11.36 3.02 -0.59
CA GLY A 91 -9.97 3.39 -0.69
C GLY A 91 -9.11 2.18 -1.07
N THR A 92 -8.20 2.37 -2.02
CA THR A 92 -7.20 1.38 -2.45
C THR A 92 -5.90 1.59 -1.69
N HIS A 93 -4.86 0.79 -1.98
CA HIS A 93 -3.52 0.95 -1.38
C HIS A 93 -2.95 2.37 -1.56
N VAL A 94 -3.29 3.04 -2.66
CA VAL A 94 -2.88 4.43 -2.95
C VAL A 94 -4.00 5.45 -2.64
N MET A 95 -4.83 5.18 -1.65
CA MET A 95 -5.99 6.00 -1.31
C MET A 95 -5.67 7.48 -1.06
N VAL A 96 -4.47 7.80 -0.58
CA VAL A 96 -4.03 9.20 -0.39
C VAL A 96 -4.12 9.98 -1.71
N MET A 97 -3.82 9.33 -2.84
CA MET A 97 -3.89 9.94 -4.16
C MET A 97 -5.29 9.86 -4.78
N THR A 98 -6.02 8.78 -4.50
CA THR A 98 -7.31 8.48 -5.17
C THR A 98 -8.53 8.94 -4.38
N SER A 99 -8.39 9.17 -3.07
CA SER A 99 -9.46 9.57 -2.15
C SER A 99 -9.19 10.93 -1.50
N ALA A 100 -8.52 11.85 -2.21
CA ALA A 100 -8.12 13.15 -1.69
C ALA A 100 -9.28 13.95 -1.08
N GLN A 101 -10.49 13.86 -1.65
CA GLN A 101 -11.68 14.53 -1.10
C GLN A 101 -12.00 14.01 0.30
N TRP A 102 -11.95 12.71 0.52
CA TRP A 102 -12.18 12.12 1.84
C TRP A 102 -11.15 12.63 2.85
N PHE A 103 -9.87 12.64 2.48
CA PHE A 103 -8.80 13.15 3.35
C PHE A 103 -8.98 14.62 3.70
N ASN A 104 -9.30 15.46 2.72
CA ASN A 104 -9.53 16.89 2.95
C ASN A 104 -10.67 17.16 3.93
N GLN A 105 -11.69 16.30 3.93
CA GLN A 105 -12.85 16.44 4.81
C GLN A 105 -12.59 15.91 6.24
N HIS A 106 -11.86 14.82 6.39
CA HIS A 106 -11.78 14.09 7.68
C HIS A 106 -10.42 14.29 8.38
N LEU A 107 -9.33 14.44 7.64
CA LEU A 107 -8.00 14.51 8.22
C LEU A 107 -7.81 15.66 9.23
N PRO A 108 -8.36 16.88 9.01
CA PRO A 108 -8.24 17.95 10.00
C PRO A 108 -8.81 17.57 11.36
N GLN A 109 -9.97 16.91 11.40
CA GLN A 109 -10.60 16.46 12.63
C GLN A 109 -9.80 15.33 13.30
N ILE A 110 -9.30 14.37 12.49
CA ILE A 110 -8.48 13.25 13.00
C ILE A 110 -7.22 13.78 13.69
N ILE A 111 -6.55 14.77 13.10
CA ILE A 111 -5.32 15.36 13.68
C ILE A 111 -5.62 16.15 14.96
N LEU A 112 -6.76 16.84 15.02
CA LEU A 112 -7.12 17.68 16.15
C LEU A 112 -7.72 16.90 17.33
N THR A 113 -8.09 15.63 17.10
CA THR A 113 -8.63 14.76 18.17
C THR A 113 -7.48 13.87 18.66
N PRO A 114 -6.94 14.11 19.86
CA PRO A 114 -5.91 13.22 20.42
C PRO A 114 -6.46 11.81 20.55
N ALA A 115 -5.61 10.84 20.18
CA ALA A 115 -5.91 9.42 20.37
C ALA A 115 -5.94 9.04 21.86
#